data_5eaada3673d15a035725678b33cfb566
#
_entry.id   5eaada3673d15a035725678b33cfb566
#
_cell.length_a   1.000
_cell.length_b   1.000
_cell.length_c   1.000
_cell.angle_alpha   90.00
_cell.angle_beta   90.00
_cell.angle_gamma   90.00
#
_symmetry.space_group_name_H-M   'P 1'
#
loop_
_entity.id
_entity.type
_entity.pdbx_description
1 polymer ?
#
loop_
_entity_poly.entity_id
_entity_poly.type
_entity_poly.pdbx_seq_one_letter_code
_entity_poly.pdbx_strand_id
1 'polypeptide(L)'
;MKRLPNLRRLATTALCAGILSLPLAAAADQPGERTTINLARATWDTGWWQAEVYTQLFEELGYTVSQPTTLDNPPFYQAVALGDVDLWVNGWFPLHNTYEEFFAEGAELVGYVAEGGALQGYLIDRATAEAHDLAYVEDLLEPEIAALFDATGNGLADLVACPPGWGCEEVISHHFEVFGWDEYFHPITASYSAGMADALGRFAAGEPIFFYTWTPNWTVGELVPGEDVVWLQMRETSLPEDQMHLADATEVEGLAGCAGGADPCDLGWPANDIRPVANSAFLDANPAVRALLEVVRIPIDDIFAQNAAMNEGEDSPADLRRQASEWIAANRDQVDDWLSEAREAVEG
;
A
#
# COMPACT_ATOMS: atom_id res chain seq x y z
N MET A 1 11.55 45.12 98.58
CA MET A 1 11.17 43.77 98.19
C MET A 1 10.36 43.80 96.90
N LYS A 2 10.97 43.52 95.75
CA LYS A 2 10.27 43.12 94.54
C LYS A 2 11.31 42.44 93.64
N ARG A 3 11.11 41.17 93.34
CA ARG A 3 11.96 40.31 92.54
C ARG A 3 11.75 40.60 91.04
N LEU A 4 12.79 40.73 90.28
CA LEU A 4 12.79 40.81 88.81
C LEU A 4 12.73 39.39 88.25
N PRO A 5 11.99 39.15 87.12
CA PRO A 5 11.96 37.85 86.46
C PRO A 5 13.02 37.74 85.37
N ASN A 6 13.49 36.50 85.16
CA ASN A 6 14.51 36.06 84.26
C ASN A 6 14.15 36.29 82.76
N LEU A 7 15.09 36.87 82.01
CA LEU A 7 15.07 36.86 80.55
C LEU A 7 15.53 35.47 80.02
N ARG A 8 14.63 34.76 79.38
CA ARG A 8 14.97 33.60 78.53
C ARG A 8 15.39 34.07 77.16
N ARG A 9 16.59 33.72 76.76
CA ARG A 9 17.12 33.92 75.39
C ARG A 9 16.42 32.91 74.46
N LEU A 10 15.66 33.39 73.47
CA LEU A 10 15.18 32.62 72.33
C LEU A 10 16.32 32.48 71.33
N ALA A 11 16.79 31.27 71.11
CA ALA A 11 17.69 30.95 69.99
C ALA A 11 16.85 30.78 68.74
N THR A 12 17.04 31.66 67.80
CA THR A 12 16.43 31.60 66.45
C THR A 12 17.25 30.66 65.59
N THR A 13 16.77 29.46 65.34
CA THR A 13 17.35 28.53 64.37
C THR A 13 16.87 28.95 62.98
N ALA A 14 17.78 29.49 62.17
CA ALA A 14 17.53 29.76 60.76
C ALA A 14 17.57 28.44 59.98
N LEU A 15 16.41 28.01 59.47
CA LEU A 15 16.27 26.89 58.58
C LEU A 15 16.57 27.36 57.16
N CYS A 16 17.79 27.09 56.64
CA CYS A 16 18.11 27.29 55.24
C CYS A 16 17.39 26.20 54.42
N ALA A 17 16.23 26.56 53.84
CA ALA A 17 15.60 25.74 52.82
C ALA A 17 16.45 25.86 51.51
N GLY A 18 17.25 24.85 51.27
CA GLY A 18 17.92 24.66 49.96
C GLY A 18 16.89 24.34 48.92
N ILE A 19 16.61 25.27 48.02
CA ILE A 19 15.82 25.03 46.81
C ILE A 19 16.70 24.18 45.90
N LEU A 20 16.46 22.85 45.87
CA LEU A 20 16.95 22.01 44.79
C LEU A 20 16.23 22.45 43.50
N SER A 21 16.86 23.28 42.68
CA SER A 21 16.49 23.47 41.30
C SER A 21 16.86 22.16 40.55
N LEU A 22 15.86 21.27 40.38
CA LEU A 22 15.94 20.24 39.35
C LEU A 22 16.07 20.96 38.03
N PRO A 23 17.04 20.63 37.17
CA PRO A 23 17.02 21.11 35.80
C PRO A 23 15.72 20.60 35.16
N LEU A 24 14.85 21.51 34.76
CA LEU A 24 13.83 21.21 33.78
C LEU A 24 14.64 20.81 32.53
N ALA A 25 14.69 19.50 32.22
CA ALA A 25 15.12 19.08 30.89
C ALA A 25 14.16 19.79 29.95
N ALA A 26 14.64 20.74 29.18
CA ALA A 26 13.88 21.25 28.03
C ALA A 26 13.55 20.01 27.20
N ALA A 27 12.27 19.70 27.03
CA ALA A 27 11.90 18.73 26.03
C ALA A 27 12.55 19.22 24.73
N ALA A 28 13.40 18.39 24.13
CA ALA A 28 13.92 18.72 22.81
C ALA A 28 12.73 18.95 21.89
N ASP A 29 12.75 20.05 21.14
CA ASP A 29 11.69 20.33 20.16
C ASP A 29 11.55 19.09 19.25
N GLN A 30 10.33 18.59 19.11
CA GLN A 30 10.08 17.45 18.22
C GLN A 30 10.27 17.90 16.76
N PRO A 31 10.85 17.08 15.87
CA PRO A 31 11.05 17.45 14.46
C PRO A 31 9.83 18.05 13.77
N GLY A 32 8.64 17.49 14.07
CA GLY A 32 7.37 17.89 13.47
C GLY A 32 6.61 19.00 14.19
N GLU A 33 7.18 19.62 15.25
CA GLU A 33 6.47 20.64 16.02
C GLU A 33 5.98 21.78 15.13
N ARG A 34 4.67 22.04 15.12
CA ARG A 34 3.97 23.06 14.32
C ARG A 34 3.92 22.79 12.82
N THR A 35 4.28 21.59 12.37
CA THR A 35 4.19 21.18 10.97
C THR A 35 3.01 20.24 10.78
N THR A 36 2.19 20.49 9.77
CA THR A 36 1.11 19.59 9.35
C THR A 36 1.54 18.87 8.10
N ILE A 37 1.28 17.56 8.05
CA ILE A 37 1.46 16.71 6.88
C ILE A 37 0.09 16.51 6.24
N ASN A 38 -0.05 16.86 4.96
CA ASN A 38 -1.23 16.60 4.14
C ASN A 38 -1.04 15.27 3.42
N LEU A 39 -1.44 14.18 4.08
CA LEU A 39 -1.30 12.83 3.56
C LEU A 39 -2.40 12.52 2.55
N ALA A 40 -2.05 11.88 1.44
CA ALA A 40 -3.00 11.24 0.55
C ALA A 40 -2.98 9.72 0.72
N ARG A 41 -4.06 9.05 0.29
CA ARG A 41 -4.16 7.61 0.16
C ARG A 41 -4.90 7.25 -1.12
N ALA A 42 -4.67 6.04 -1.60
CA ALA A 42 -5.28 5.54 -2.81
C ALA A 42 -6.78 5.24 -2.65
N THR A 43 -7.49 5.12 -3.78
CA THR A 43 -8.89 4.67 -3.81
C THR A 43 -9.04 3.17 -3.60
N TRP A 44 -7.99 2.37 -3.79
CA TRP A 44 -7.96 0.98 -3.36
C TRP A 44 -7.63 0.89 -1.86
N ASP A 45 -8.42 0.12 -1.14
CA ASP A 45 -8.44 0.06 0.32
C ASP A 45 -7.21 -0.65 0.91
N THR A 46 -6.60 -1.58 0.17
CA THR A 46 -5.43 -2.36 0.61
C THR A 46 -4.21 -1.51 0.97
N GLY A 47 -4.17 -0.24 0.55
CA GLY A 47 -3.13 0.74 0.92
C GLY A 47 -3.45 1.60 2.16
N TRP A 48 -4.65 1.50 2.74
CA TRP A 48 -5.07 2.44 3.77
C TRP A 48 -4.40 2.20 5.12
N TRP A 49 -4.15 0.97 5.46
CA TRP A 49 -3.45 0.64 6.70
C TRP A 49 -2.00 1.14 6.71
N GLN A 50 -1.27 1.04 5.61
CA GLN A 50 0.09 1.59 5.50
C GLN A 50 0.06 3.11 5.74
N ALA A 51 -0.92 3.82 5.16
CA ALA A 51 -1.09 5.25 5.43
C ALA A 51 -1.31 5.54 6.91
N GLU A 52 -2.04 4.68 7.63
CA GLU A 52 -2.27 4.84 9.06
C GLU A 52 -1.02 4.51 9.90
N VAL A 53 -0.22 3.50 9.50
CA VAL A 53 1.08 3.24 10.15
C VAL A 53 1.98 4.47 10.05
N TYR A 54 2.18 5.02 8.84
CA TYR A 54 2.98 6.22 8.67
C TYR A 54 2.40 7.44 9.40
N THR A 55 1.07 7.58 9.46
CA THR A 55 0.41 8.63 10.24
C THR A 55 0.87 8.58 11.69
N GLN A 56 0.85 7.41 12.33
CA GLN A 56 1.26 7.27 13.72
C GLN A 56 2.76 7.47 13.92
N LEU A 57 3.59 7.02 12.99
CA LEU A 57 5.04 7.30 13.03
C LEU A 57 5.35 8.80 12.93
N PHE A 58 4.65 9.53 12.06
CA PHE A 58 4.77 10.99 11.98
C PHE A 58 4.27 11.69 13.25
N GLU A 59 3.16 11.21 13.83
CA GLU A 59 2.66 11.72 15.12
C GLU A 59 3.69 11.53 16.24
N GLU A 60 4.42 10.40 16.28
CA GLU A 60 5.50 10.16 17.24
C GLU A 60 6.73 11.05 17.04
N LEU A 61 6.91 11.62 15.85
CA LEU A 61 7.90 12.66 15.55
C LEU A 61 7.38 14.08 15.82
N GLY A 62 6.15 14.22 16.31
CA GLY A 62 5.53 15.49 16.67
C GLY A 62 4.79 16.22 15.55
N TYR A 63 4.66 15.61 14.38
CA TYR A 63 3.86 16.17 13.28
C TYR A 63 2.37 16.08 13.58
N THR A 64 1.60 17.05 13.06
CA THR A 64 0.16 16.89 12.93
C THR A 64 -0.12 16.29 11.56
N VAL A 65 -0.85 15.18 11.49
CA VAL A 65 -1.22 14.59 10.19
C VAL A 65 -2.69 14.88 9.91
N SER A 66 -2.98 15.43 8.73
CA SER A 66 -4.36 15.64 8.29
C SER A 66 -5.05 14.31 8.03
N GLN A 67 -6.37 14.28 8.09
CA GLN A 67 -7.10 13.10 7.62
C GLN A 67 -6.73 12.85 6.15
N PRO A 68 -6.32 11.62 5.78
CA PRO A 68 -5.85 11.36 4.42
C PRO A 68 -6.89 11.67 3.35
N THR A 69 -6.49 12.38 2.32
CA THR A 69 -7.31 12.62 1.12
C THR A 69 -7.25 11.38 0.24
N THR A 70 -8.40 10.83 -0.12
CA THR A 70 -8.47 9.65 -1.01
C THR A 70 -8.48 10.12 -2.46
N LEU A 71 -7.50 9.68 -3.26
CA LEU A 71 -7.29 10.10 -4.65
C LEU A 71 -6.97 8.89 -5.55
N ASP A 72 -7.37 8.98 -6.82
CA ASP A 72 -6.85 8.14 -7.89
C ASP A 72 -5.45 8.62 -8.32
N ASN A 73 -4.74 7.82 -9.12
CA ASN A 73 -3.36 8.10 -9.48
C ASN A 73 -3.17 9.45 -10.20
N PRO A 74 -3.86 9.78 -11.31
CA PRO A 74 -3.58 11.02 -12.01
C PRO A 74 -3.78 12.28 -11.14
N PRO A 75 -4.89 12.45 -10.41
CA PRO A 75 -5.05 13.60 -9.51
C PRO A 75 -4.05 13.59 -8.34
N PHE A 76 -3.64 12.42 -7.82
CA PHE A 76 -2.63 12.36 -6.78
C PHE A 76 -1.28 12.87 -7.30
N TYR A 77 -0.78 12.32 -8.43
CA TYR A 77 0.54 12.68 -8.96
C TYR A 77 0.62 14.17 -9.33
N GLN A 78 -0.45 14.75 -9.85
CA GLN A 78 -0.53 16.20 -10.07
C GLN A 78 -0.54 17.00 -8.75
N ALA A 79 -1.34 16.57 -7.77
CA ALA A 79 -1.46 17.28 -6.50
C ALA A 79 -0.15 17.23 -5.68
N VAL A 80 0.56 16.09 -5.67
CA VAL A 80 1.85 15.99 -4.97
C VAL A 80 2.93 16.81 -5.64
N ALA A 81 2.98 16.87 -6.97
CA ALA A 81 3.92 17.73 -7.69
C ALA A 81 3.71 19.21 -7.40
N LEU A 82 2.44 19.63 -7.29
CA LEU A 82 2.08 21.02 -6.98
C LEU A 82 2.20 21.38 -5.49
N GLY A 83 2.32 20.40 -4.59
CA GLY A 83 2.34 20.58 -3.14
C GLY A 83 0.95 20.81 -2.52
N ASP A 84 -0.13 20.42 -3.21
CA ASP A 84 -1.49 20.42 -2.65
C ASP A 84 -1.69 19.27 -1.66
N VAL A 85 -0.95 18.17 -1.85
CA VAL A 85 -0.70 17.11 -0.87
C VAL A 85 0.81 16.92 -0.72
N ASP A 86 1.26 16.47 0.46
CA ASP A 86 2.69 16.35 0.74
C ASP A 86 3.24 14.98 0.33
N LEU A 87 2.48 13.90 0.53
CA LEU A 87 2.91 12.53 0.19
C LEU A 87 1.75 11.51 0.21
N TRP A 88 2.00 10.36 -0.38
CA TRP A 88 1.36 9.09 -0.06
C TRP A 88 2.40 7.95 0.01
N VAL A 89 2.02 6.81 0.60
CA VAL A 89 2.95 5.72 0.88
C VAL A 89 2.59 4.41 0.17
N ASN A 90 1.81 4.49 -0.91
CA ASN A 90 1.36 3.31 -1.64
C ASN A 90 1.46 3.51 -3.17
N GLY A 91 2.60 4.02 -3.64
CA GLY A 91 2.95 4.05 -5.06
C GLY A 91 3.49 2.70 -5.51
N TRP A 92 3.01 2.19 -6.63
CA TRP A 92 3.39 0.90 -7.21
C TRP A 92 4.33 1.09 -8.39
N PHE A 93 5.61 0.77 -8.23
CA PHE A 93 6.63 0.99 -9.24
C PHE A 93 7.30 -0.33 -9.65
N PRO A 94 7.38 -0.60 -10.95
CA PRO A 94 7.32 0.32 -12.10
C PRO A 94 5.92 0.65 -12.67
N LEU A 95 4.82 0.03 -12.21
CA LEU A 95 3.48 0.27 -12.77
C LEU A 95 3.14 1.76 -12.90
N HIS A 96 3.46 2.56 -11.89
CA HIS A 96 3.16 3.99 -11.88
C HIS A 96 4.19 4.87 -12.62
N ASN A 97 5.15 4.29 -13.34
CA ASN A 97 6.03 5.05 -14.23
C ASN A 97 5.23 5.78 -15.32
N THR A 98 4.07 5.25 -15.72
CA THR A 98 3.15 5.91 -16.65
C THR A 98 2.73 7.33 -16.21
N TYR A 99 2.85 7.64 -14.91
CA TYR A 99 2.52 8.97 -14.36
C TYR A 99 3.75 9.86 -14.13
N GLU A 100 4.97 9.43 -14.51
CA GLU A 100 6.21 10.17 -14.26
C GLU A 100 6.15 11.61 -14.78
N GLU A 101 5.55 11.84 -15.95
CA GLU A 101 5.39 13.17 -16.53
C GLU A 101 4.61 14.15 -15.63
N PHE A 102 3.73 13.66 -14.75
CA PHE A 102 2.94 14.49 -13.85
C PHE A 102 3.71 14.89 -12.59
N PHE A 103 4.72 14.15 -12.18
CA PHE A 103 5.38 14.38 -10.88
C PHE A 103 6.89 14.65 -10.94
N ALA A 104 7.59 14.32 -12.03
CA ALA A 104 9.06 14.41 -12.11
C ALA A 104 9.66 15.79 -11.78
N GLU A 105 8.94 16.89 -11.99
CA GLU A 105 9.42 18.23 -11.71
C GLU A 105 9.09 18.74 -10.27
N GLY A 106 8.30 18.04 -9.48
CA GLY A 106 7.83 18.54 -8.19
C GLY A 106 7.74 17.52 -7.08
N ALA A 107 7.89 16.24 -7.39
CA ALA A 107 7.86 15.17 -6.41
C ALA A 107 8.93 14.12 -6.72
N GLU A 108 9.20 13.28 -5.76
CA GLU A 108 10.21 12.23 -5.86
C GLU A 108 9.78 10.94 -5.13
N LEU A 109 10.34 9.82 -5.56
CA LEU A 109 10.23 8.55 -4.86
C LEU A 109 11.26 8.48 -3.76
N VAL A 110 10.84 8.07 -2.55
CA VAL A 110 11.73 8.01 -1.38
C VAL A 110 11.63 6.66 -0.70
N GLY A 111 12.73 5.91 -0.66
CA GLY A 111 12.76 4.61 0.01
C GLY A 111 11.75 3.59 -0.55
N TYR A 112 11.35 2.67 0.30
CA TYR A 112 10.41 1.60 -0.02
C TYR A 112 9.51 1.33 1.17
N VAL A 113 8.22 1.10 0.97
CA VAL A 113 7.35 0.50 1.98
C VAL A 113 7.57 -1.00 1.98
N ALA A 114 7.51 -1.63 0.79
CA ALA A 114 7.89 -3.01 0.56
C ALA A 114 8.70 -3.08 -0.74
N GLU A 115 9.83 -3.80 -0.72
CA GLU A 115 10.73 -3.95 -1.86
C GLU A 115 10.50 -5.29 -2.52
N GLY A 116 10.05 -5.28 -3.78
CA GLY A 116 9.70 -6.47 -4.56
C GLY A 116 8.44 -7.20 -4.05
N GLY A 117 8.06 -8.25 -4.75
CA GLY A 117 7.02 -9.20 -4.33
C GLY A 117 5.57 -8.69 -4.46
N ALA A 118 5.35 -7.45 -4.85
CA ALA A 118 4.03 -6.97 -5.22
C ALA A 118 3.73 -7.39 -6.67
N LEU A 119 2.92 -8.44 -6.82
CA LEU A 119 2.65 -9.08 -8.10
C LEU A 119 1.28 -8.66 -8.64
N GLN A 120 1.08 -8.86 -9.94
CA GLN A 120 -0.19 -8.61 -10.62
C GLN A 120 -0.40 -9.67 -11.69
N GLY A 121 -1.66 -9.96 -12.05
CA GLY A 121 -1.94 -10.88 -13.14
C GLY A 121 -3.42 -11.22 -13.27
N TYR A 122 -3.68 -12.12 -14.18
CA TYR A 122 -5.01 -12.65 -14.47
C TYR A 122 -5.18 -14.04 -13.88
N LEU A 123 -6.34 -14.30 -13.29
CA LEU A 123 -6.64 -15.60 -12.68
C LEU A 123 -7.99 -16.12 -13.14
N ILE A 124 -8.10 -17.45 -13.15
CA ILE A 124 -9.37 -18.15 -13.31
C ILE A 124 -9.52 -19.20 -12.21
N ASP A 125 -10.74 -19.69 -12.01
CA ASP A 125 -10.94 -20.81 -11.11
C ASP A 125 -10.18 -22.06 -11.60
N ARG A 126 -9.58 -22.76 -10.65
CA ARG A 126 -8.74 -23.93 -10.91
C ARG A 126 -9.52 -25.07 -11.56
N ALA A 127 -10.79 -25.26 -11.19
CA ALA A 127 -11.60 -26.34 -11.72
C ALA A 127 -11.82 -26.21 -13.24
N THR A 128 -12.07 -25.00 -13.72
CA THR A 128 -12.21 -24.70 -15.16
C THR A 128 -10.85 -24.82 -15.86
N ALA A 129 -9.77 -24.32 -15.24
CA ALA A 129 -8.41 -24.45 -15.79
C ALA A 129 -8.03 -25.91 -16.03
N GLU A 130 -8.25 -26.78 -15.03
CA GLU A 130 -7.94 -28.20 -15.11
C GLU A 130 -8.87 -28.97 -16.09
N ALA A 131 -10.15 -28.62 -16.13
CA ALA A 131 -11.12 -29.29 -17.00
C ALA A 131 -10.88 -29.04 -18.49
N HIS A 132 -10.29 -27.90 -18.84
CA HIS A 132 -10.06 -27.46 -20.21
C HIS A 132 -8.59 -27.32 -20.59
N ASP A 133 -7.66 -27.69 -19.69
CA ASP A 133 -6.21 -27.61 -19.89
C ASP A 133 -5.72 -26.20 -20.21
N LEU A 134 -6.28 -25.18 -19.49
CA LEU A 134 -5.99 -23.77 -19.69
C LEU A 134 -4.77 -23.35 -18.86
N ALA A 135 -3.80 -22.72 -19.50
CA ALA A 135 -2.59 -22.26 -18.85
C ALA A 135 -2.25 -20.79 -19.18
N TYR A 136 -2.79 -20.25 -20.25
CA TYR A 136 -2.48 -18.93 -20.76
C TYR A 136 -3.76 -18.10 -20.93
N VAL A 137 -3.63 -16.77 -20.82
CA VAL A 137 -4.75 -15.87 -21.08
C VAL A 137 -5.29 -16.06 -22.50
N GLU A 138 -4.40 -16.31 -23.46
CA GLU A 138 -4.75 -16.54 -24.85
C GLU A 138 -5.55 -17.83 -25.09
N ASP A 139 -5.56 -18.80 -24.15
CA ASP A 139 -6.40 -19.99 -24.24
C ASP A 139 -7.88 -19.61 -24.10
N LEU A 140 -8.19 -18.46 -23.43
CA LEU A 140 -9.53 -17.95 -23.25
C LEU A 140 -10.08 -17.26 -24.51
N LEU A 141 -9.26 -17.05 -25.55
CA LEU A 141 -9.71 -16.46 -26.82
C LEU A 141 -10.49 -17.46 -27.71
N GLU A 142 -10.48 -18.75 -27.38
CA GLU A 142 -11.32 -19.72 -28.07
C GLU A 142 -12.81 -19.47 -27.71
N PRO A 143 -13.72 -19.26 -28.67
CA PRO A 143 -15.11 -18.87 -28.39
C PRO A 143 -15.87 -19.82 -27.45
N GLU A 144 -15.57 -21.11 -27.51
CA GLU A 144 -16.20 -22.12 -26.65
C GLU A 144 -15.70 -21.99 -25.19
N ILE A 145 -14.47 -21.53 -24.98
CA ILE A 145 -13.88 -21.28 -23.67
C ILE A 145 -14.33 -19.93 -23.15
N ALA A 146 -14.29 -18.86 -23.96
CA ALA A 146 -14.79 -17.54 -23.58
C ALA A 146 -16.24 -17.60 -23.06
N ALA A 147 -17.08 -18.39 -23.71
CA ALA A 147 -18.48 -18.58 -23.33
C ALA A 147 -18.68 -19.21 -21.92
N LEU A 148 -17.67 -19.88 -21.35
CA LEU A 148 -17.73 -20.41 -19.98
C LEU A 148 -17.72 -19.27 -18.94
N PHE A 149 -17.04 -18.17 -19.26
CA PHE A 149 -16.86 -17.01 -18.40
C PHE A 149 -17.86 -15.87 -18.68
N ASP A 150 -18.82 -16.08 -19.61
CA ASP A 150 -19.89 -15.11 -19.96
C ASP A 150 -21.01 -15.11 -18.90
N ALA A 151 -20.82 -14.32 -17.84
CA ALA A 151 -21.79 -14.15 -16.77
C ALA A 151 -22.93 -13.20 -17.14
N THR A 152 -22.64 -12.21 -18.00
CA THR A 152 -23.60 -11.17 -18.39
C THR A 152 -24.48 -11.57 -19.56
N GLY A 153 -24.14 -12.66 -20.28
CA GLY A 153 -24.89 -13.17 -21.44
C GLY A 153 -24.69 -12.33 -22.69
N ASN A 154 -23.54 -11.62 -22.79
CA ASN A 154 -23.21 -10.78 -23.94
C ASN A 154 -22.39 -11.49 -25.03
N GLY A 155 -21.98 -12.74 -24.76
CA GLY A 155 -21.20 -13.58 -25.68
C GLY A 155 -19.69 -13.43 -25.52
N LEU A 156 -19.22 -12.65 -24.54
CA LEU A 156 -17.79 -12.41 -24.24
C LEU A 156 -17.47 -12.91 -22.83
N ALA A 157 -16.22 -13.28 -22.59
CA ALA A 157 -15.75 -13.62 -21.25
C ALA A 157 -15.71 -12.35 -20.37
N ASP A 158 -16.39 -12.38 -19.23
CA ASP A 158 -16.41 -11.27 -18.27
C ASP A 158 -15.15 -11.28 -17.42
N LEU A 159 -14.29 -10.28 -17.61
CA LEU A 159 -13.09 -10.03 -16.82
C LEU A 159 -13.38 -9.00 -15.74
N VAL A 160 -13.32 -9.36 -14.45
CA VAL A 160 -13.26 -8.35 -13.39
C VAL A 160 -11.90 -7.65 -13.50
N ALA A 161 -11.92 -6.39 -13.92
CA ALA A 161 -10.74 -5.61 -14.28
C ALA A 161 -10.56 -4.38 -13.39
N CYS A 162 -9.47 -3.66 -13.60
CA CYS A 162 -9.20 -2.42 -12.90
C CYS A 162 -10.19 -1.32 -13.23
N PRO A 163 -10.65 -0.57 -12.22
CA PRO A 163 -11.36 0.68 -12.44
C PRO A 163 -10.49 1.72 -13.16
N PRO A 164 -11.10 2.63 -13.96
CA PRO A 164 -10.41 3.76 -14.54
C PRO A 164 -9.70 4.63 -13.49
N GLY A 165 -8.49 5.06 -13.81
CA GLY A 165 -7.66 5.89 -12.92
C GLY A 165 -6.70 5.11 -12.01
N TRP A 166 -6.71 3.78 -12.08
CA TRP A 166 -5.69 2.93 -11.45
C TRP A 166 -4.59 2.61 -12.47
N GLY A 167 -3.34 2.40 -12.00
CA GLY A 167 -2.23 2.08 -12.90
C GLY A 167 -2.39 0.80 -13.70
N CYS A 168 -3.05 -0.19 -13.14
CA CYS A 168 -3.35 -1.45 -13.81
C CYS A 168 -4.33 -1.30 -14.98
N GLU A 169 -5.18 -0.28 -14.98
CA GLU A 169 -6.09 0.00 -16.09
C GLU A 169 -5.32 0.33 -17.37
N GLU A 170 -4.22 1.07 -17.27
CA GLU A 170 -3.36 1.40 -18.40
C GLU A 170 -2.77 0.14 -19.07
N VAL A 171 -2.28 -0.81 -18.26
CA VAL A 171 -1.70 -2.06 -18.78
C VAL A 171 -2.79 -2.98 -19.35
N ILE A 172 -3.94 -3.09 -18.68
CA ILE A 172 -5.05 -3.89 -19.18
C ILE A 172 -5.58 -3.31 -20.50
N SER A 173 -5.77 -1.99 -20.60
CA SER A 173 -6.17 -1.31 -21.83
C SER A 173 -5.17 -1.52 -22.97
N HIS A 174 -3.88 -1.48 -22.65
CA HIS A 174 -2.82 -1.80 -23.61
C HIS A 174 -2.94 -3.26 -24.10
N HIS A 175 -3.17 -4.23 -23.22
CA HIS A 175 -3.40 -5.63 -23.62
C HIS A 175 -4.62 -5.77 -24.55
N PHE A 176 -5.72 -5.08 -24.22
CA PHE A 176 -6.92 -5.08 -25.07
C PHE A 176 -6.61 -4.54 -26.46
N GLU A 177 -5.86 -3.44 -26.57
CA GLU A 177 -5.49 -2.82 -27.85
C GLU A 177 -4.54 -3.71 -28.67
N VAL A 178 -3.44 -4.17 -28.06
CA VAL A 178 -2.36 -4.89 -28.76
C VAL A 178 -2.79 -6.28 -29.18
N PHE A 179 -3.53 -6.99 -28.31
CA PHE A 179 -3.96 -8.37 -28.56
C PHE A 179 -5.36 -8.49 -29.15
N GLY A 180 -6.08 -7.38 -29.33
CA GLY A 180 -7.43 -7.39 -29.87
C GLY A 180 -8.46 -8.07 -28.97
N TRP A 181 -8.31 -7.96 -27.66
CA TRP A 181 -9.15 -8.66 -26.67
C TRP A 181 -10.60 -8.16 -26.63
N ASP A 182 -10.92 -7.01 -27.19
CA ASP A 182 -12.28 -6.48 -27.31
C ASP A 182 -13.26 -7.44 -28.03
N GLU A 183 -12.73 -8.33 -28.87
CA GLU A 183 -13.54 -9.31 -29.58
C GLU A 183 -13.90 -10.53 -28.72
N TYR A 184 -13.25 -10.72 -27.58
CA TYR A 184 -13.33 -11.92 -26.73
C TYR A 184 -13.70 -11.65 -25.29
N PHE A 185 -13.27 -10.52 -24.74
CA PHE A 185 -13.42 -10.19 -23.33
C PHE A 185 -14.26 -8.94 -23.12
N HIS A 186 -15.03 -8.94 -22.04
CA HIS A 186 -15.79 -7.80 -21.56
C HIS A 186 -15.24 -7.36 -20.19
N PRO A 187 -14.52 -6.22 -20.11
CA PRO A 187 -13.95 -5.76 -18.85
C PRO A 187 -15.02 -5.13 -17.95
N ILE A 188 -15.14 -5.63 -16.73
CA ILE A 188 -16.00 -5.09 -15.68
C ILE A 188 -15.16 -4.15 -14.80
N THR A 189 -15.30 -2.84 -15.01
CA THR A 189 -14.43 -1.81 -14.43
C THR A 189 -15.14 -0.86 -13.46
N ALA A 190 -16.44 -0.99 -13.25
CA ALA A 190 -17.23 -0.01 -12.49
C ALA A 190 -16.82 0.05 -11.00
N SER A 191 -16.47 -1.07 -10.39
CA SER A 191 -15.98 -1.19 -9.02
C SER A 191 -15.30 -2.54 -8.84
N TYR A 192 -14.03 -2.54 -8.49
CA TYR A 192 -13.27 -3.77 -8.26
C TYR A 192 -13.88 -4.63 -7.15
N SER A 193 -14.15 -4.03 -5.98
CA SER A 193 -14.71 -4.77 -4.83
C SER A 193 -16.09 -5.35 -5.14
N ALA A 194 -16.94 -4.63 -5.90
CA ALA A 194 -18.25 -5.16 -6.30
C ALA A 194 -18.12 -6.30 -7.32
N GLY A 195 -17.20 -6.17 -8.30
CA GLY A 195 -16.90 -7.22 -9.28
C GLY A 195 -16.36 -8.47 -8.60
N MET A 196 -15.45 -8.33 -7.63
CA MET A 196 -14.93 -9.46 -6.86
C MET A 196 -15.97 -10.10 -5.95
N ALA A 197 -16.88 -9.32 -5.35
CA ALA A 197 -17.98 -9.89 -4.57
C ALA A 197 -18.92 -10.76 -5.44
N ASP A 198 -19.20 -10.35 -6.69
CA ASP A 198 -19.93 -11.15 -7.66
C ASP A 198 -19.13 -12.41 -8.04
N ALA A 199 -17.85 -12.28 -8.37
CA ALA A 199 -16.97 -13.40 -8.71
C ALA A 199 -16.91 -14.45 -7.57
N LEU A 200 -16.78 -14.00 -6.30
CA LEU A 200 -16.82 -14.89 -5.13
C LEU A 200 -18.17 -15.62 -5.01
N GLY A 201 -19.29 -14.92 -5.26
CA GLY A 201 -20.63 -15.52 -5.27
C GLY A 201 -20.77 -16.61 -6.33
N ARG A 202 -20.23 -16.37 -7.52
CA ARG A 202 -20.20 -17.33 -8.65
C ARG A 202 -19.28 -18.51 -8.35
N PHE A 203 -18.08 -18.25 -7.84
CA PHE A 203 -17.16 -19.31 -7.43
C PHE A 203 -17.81 -20.23 -6.39
N ALA A 204 -18.47 -19.67 -5.38
CA ALA A 204 -19.19 -20.45 -4.36
C ALA A 204 -20.36 -21.28 -4.95
N ALA A 205 -20.94 -20.85 -6.09
CA ALA A 205 -21.94 -21.60 -6.85
C ALA A 205 -21.32 -22.66 -7.78
N GLY A 206 -20.00 -22.74 -7.88
CA GLY A 206 -19.28 -23.64 -8.79
C GLY A 206 -19.28 -23.16 -10.24
N GLU A 207 -19.46 -21.86 -10.47
CA GLU A 207 -19.44 -21.24 -11.79
C GLU A 207 -18.04 -20.69 -12.09
N PRO A 208 -17.60 -20.69 -13.38
CA PRO A 208 -16.33 -20.14 -13.78
C PRO A 208 -16.21 -18.65 -13.48
N ILE A 209 -15.00 -18.22 -13.10
CA ILE A 209 -14.66 -16.83 -12.85
C ILE A 209 -13.36 -16.44 -13.55
N PHE A 210 -13.29 -15.21 -14.06
CA PHE A 210 -12.09 -14.62 -14.66
C PHE A 210 -11.90 -13.21 -14.12
N PHE A 211 -10.72 -12.96 -13.51
CA PHE A 211 -10.47 -11.69 -12.85
C PHE A 211 -8.99 -11.32 -12.88
N TYR A 212 -8.74 -10.01 -12.85
CA TYR A 212 -7.45 -9.44 -12.52
C TYR A 212 -7.33 -9.27 -11.01
N THR A 213 -6.16 -9.50 -10.46
CA THR A 213 -5.82 -9.14 -9.08
C THR A 213 -4.34 -8.82 -8.90
N TRP A 214 -4.01 -8.41 -7.70
CA TRP A 214 -2.64 -8.16 -7.26
C TRP A 214 -2.40 -8.79 -5.89
N THR A 215 -1.12 -8.89 -5.50
CA THR A 215 -0.73 -9.28 -4.14
C THR A 215 0.27 -8.25 -3.60
N PRO A 216 0.16 -7.79 -2.35
CA PRO A 216 -0.78 -8.25 -1.31
C PRO A 216 -2.20 -7.69 -1.52
N ASN A 217 -3.20 -8.56 -1.46
CA ASN A 217 -4.62 -8.22 -1.55
C ASN A 217 -5.45 -9.32 -0.86
N TRP A 218 -6.56 -8.96 -0.24
CA TRP A 218 -7.50 -9.90 0.38
C TRP A 218 -8.06 -10.94 -0.60
N THR A 219 -8.18 -10.62 -1.89
CA THR A 219 -8.74 -11.52 -2.90
C THR A 219 -7.98 -12.84 -3.03
N VAL A 220 -6.64 -12.81 -2.92
CA VAL A 220 -5.82 -14.03 -2.96
C VAL A 220 -5.78 -14.77 -1.62
N GLY A 221 -6.39 -14.21 -0.59
CA GLY A 221 -6.68 -14.89 0.66
C GLY A 221 -8.00 -15.65 0.63
N GLU A 222 -9.01 -15.10 -0.05
CA GLU A 222 -10.33 -15.71 -0.25
C GLU A 222 -10.33 -16.75 -1.39
N LEU A 223 -9.57 -16.48 -2.44
CA LEU A 223 -9.38 -17.34 -3.62
C LEU A 223 -7.89 -17.70 -3.69
N VAL A 224 -7.51 -18.76 -2.96
CA VAL A 224 -6.11 -19.12 -2.76
C VAL A 224 -5.49 -19.69 -4.05
N PRO A 225 -4.46 -19.03 -4.62
CA PRO A 225 -3.79 -19.55 -5.81
C PRO A 225 -3.17 -20.92 -5.58
N GLY A 226 -3.47 -21.86 -6.47
CA GLY A 226 -3.06 -23.27 -6.38
C GLY A 226 -4.04 -24.17 -5.62
N GLU A 227 -5.00 -23.59 -4.87
CA GLU A 227 -6.10 -24.32 -4.24
C GLU A 227 -7.43 -24.06 -4.96
N ASP A 228 -7.82 -22.80 -5.06
CA ASP A 228 -9.09 -22.35 -5.61
C ASP A 228 -8.96 -21.81 -7.03
N VAL A 229 -7.93 -21.06 -7.30
CA VAL A 229 -7.65 -20.36 -8.57
C VAL A 229 -6.23 -20.61 -9.04
N VAL A 230 -5.97 -20.25 -10.29
CA VAL A 230 -4.63 -20.31 -10.88
C VAL A 230 -4.28 -19.00 -11.56
N TRP A 231 -3.01 -18.58 -11.46
CA TRP A 231 -2.45 -17.49 -12.25
C TRP A 231 -2.28 -17.96 -13.70
N LEU A 232 -2.94 -17.28 -14.62
CA LEU A 232 -2.71 -17.50 -16.03
C LEU A 232 -1.39 -16.87 -16.46
N GLN A 233 -0.68 -17.55 -17.33
CA GLN A 233 0.52 -17.02 -17.98
C GLN A 233 0.15 -16.20 -19.21
N MET A 234 1.08 -15.36 -19.67
CA MET A 234 1.02 -14.71 -20.97
C MET A 234 1.95 -15.44 -21.95
N ARG A 235 1.49 -15.68 -23.20
CA ARG A 235 2.36 -16.28 -24.25
C ARG A 235 3.29 -15.26 -24.84
N GLU A 236 2.83 -14.02 -24.90
CA GLU A 236 3.56 -12.87 -25.38
C GLU A 236 3.38 -11.71 -24.40
N THR A 237 4.47 -11.25 -23.83
CA THR A 237 4.45 -10.09 -22.94
C THR A 237 4.46 -8.81 -23.74
N SER A 238 3.50 -7.95 -23.49
CA SER A 238 3.43 -6.60 -24.02
C SER A 238 3.07 -5.61 -22.92
N LEU A 239 3.88 -4.57 -22.78
CA LEU A 239 3.71 -3.54 -21.76
C LEU A 239 3.60 -2.16 -22.44
N PRO A 240 3.00 -1.16 -21.78
CA PRO A 240 3.06 0.22 -22.24
C PRO A 240 4.49 0.68 -22.54
N GLU A 241 4.65 1.67 -23.41
CA GLU A 241 5.97 2.09 -23.97
C GLU A 241 7.00 2.42 -22.87
N ASP A 242 6.57 3.09 -21.80
CA ASP A 242 7.39 3.44 -20.63
C ASP A 242 7.87 2.23 -19.82
N GLN A 243 7.14 1.12 -19.85
CA GLN A 243 7.44 -0.13 -19.15
C GLN A 243 8.00 -1.23 -20.06
N MET A 244 8.02 -1.06 -21.38
CA MET A 244 8.44 -2.10 -22.34
C MET A 244 9.87 -2.60 -22.10
N HIS A 245 10.74 -1.79 -21.52
CA HIS A 245 12.10 -2.20 -21.15
C HIS A 245 12.14 -3.27 -20.03
N LEU A 246 11.01 -3.57 -19.40
CA LEU A 246 10.82 -4.57 -18.35
C LEU A 246 10.14 -5.84 -18.86
N ALA A 247 9.89 -5.97 -20.16
CA ALA A 247 9.18 -7.12 -20.72
C ALA A 247 9.88 -8.48 -20.47
N ASP A 248 11.19 -8.46 -20.22
CA ASP A 248 11.95 -9.67 -19.83
C ASP A 248 11.97 -9.93 -18.32
N ALA A 249 11.23 -9.14 -17.51
CA ALA A 249 11.21 -9.20 -16.04
C ALA A 249 9.81 -9.54 -15.48
N THR A 250 9.02 -10.30 -16.24
CA THR A 250 7.63 -10.67 -15.90
C THR A 250 7.50 -12.09 -15.36
N GLU A 251 8.60 -12.84 -15.36
CA GLU A 251 8.67 -14.20 -14.83
C GLU A 251 8.87 -14.18 -13.30
N VAL A 252 8.08 -15.00 -12.59
CA VAL A 252 8.14 -15.15 -11.13
C VAL A 252 8.50 -16.58 -10.77
N GLU A 253 9.65 -16.76 -10.12
CA GLU A 253 10.09 -18.07 -9.62
C GLU A 253 9.33 -18.47 -8.35
N GLY A 254 8.99 -19.75 -8.22
CA GLY A 254 8.38 -20.32 -7.02
C GLY A 254 6.96 -19.84 -6.73
N LEU A 255 6.26 -19.22 -7.72
CA LEU A 255 4.90 -18.74 -7.54
C LEU A 255 3.92 -19.89 -7.37
N ALA A 256 3.24 -19.94 -6.23
CA ALA A 256 2.19 -20.92 -6.00
C ALA A 256 0.99 -20.69 -6.93
N GLY A 257 0.48 -21.76 -7.52
CA GLY A 257 -0.74 -21.69 -8.33
C GLY A 257 -0.53 -21.16 -9.76
N CYS A 258 0.67 -21.24 -10.32
CA CYS A 258 0.86 -21.00 -11.75
C CYS A 258 0.12 -22.06 -12.57
N ALA A 259 -0.67 -21.64 -13.54
CA ALA A 259 -1.41 -22.52 -14.43
C ALA A 259 -0.46 -23.43 -15.23
N GLY A 260 -0.86 -24.67 -15.42
CA GLY A 260 -0.01 -25.69 -16.05
C GLY A 260 1.17 -26.15 -15.19
N GLY A 261 1.35 -25.61 -13.97
CA GLY A 261 2.45 -25.97 -13.06
C GLY A 261 3.81 -25.46 -13.53
N ALA A 262 3.85 -24.35 -14.27
CA ALA A 262 5.10 -23.74 -14.74
C ALA A 262 5.88 -23.08 -13.60
N ASP A 263 7.20 -23.14 -13.71
CA ASP A 263 8.14 -22.43 -12.85
C ASP A 263 9.40 -22.11 -13.68
N PRO A 264 9.73 -20.85 -13.96
CA PRO A 264 9.00 -19.65 -13.54
C PRO A 264 7.61 -19.50 -14.19
N CYS A 265 6.75 -18.68 -13.55
CA CYS A 265 5.44 -18.28 -14.05
C CYS A 265 5.54 -16.92 -14.74
N ASP A 266 5.24 -16.84 -16.03
CA ASP A 266 5.21 -15.54 -16.74
C ASP A 266 3.83 -14.89 -16.58
N LEU A 267 3.74 -13.92 -15.70
CA LEU A 267 2.50 -13.19 -15.44
C LEU A 267 2.19 -12.10 -16.49
N GLY A 268 3.16 -11.76 -17.35
CA GLY A 268 3.06 -10.62 -18.27
C GLY A 268 3.13 -9.26 -17.57
N TRP A 269 3.41 -9.24 -16.27
CA TRP A 269 3.50 -8.04 -15.43
C TRP A 269 4.81 -8.08 -14.64
N PRO A 270 5.64 -7.03 -14.66
CA PRO A 270 6.81 -6.98 -13.79
C PRO A 270 6.37 -6.88 -12.32
N ALA A 271 7.17 -7.50 -11.44
CA ALA A 271 6.97 -7.32 -10.01
C ALA A 271 7.16 -5.85 -9.62
N ASN A 272 6.38 -5.38 -8.67
CA ASN A 272 6.42 -4.01 -8.19
C ASN A 272 7.05 -3.89 -6.81
N ASP A 273 7.62 -2.71 -6.56
CA ASP A 273 7.88 -2.16 -5.24
C ASP A 273 6.69 -1.31 -4.81
N ILE A 274 6.38 -1.30 -3.51
CA ILE A 274 5.49 -0.31 -2.91
C ILE A 274 6.36 0.80 -2.34
N ARG A 275 6.20 2.03 -2.86
CA ARG A 275 7.09 3.15 -2.55
C ARG A 275 6.34 4.40 -2.14
N PRO A 276 6.87 5.18 -1.18
CA PRO A 276 6.41 6.53 -0.93
C PRO A 276 6.73 7.46 -2.11
N VAL A 277 5.78 8.35 -2.41
CA VAL A 277 5.97 9.48 -3.33
C VAL A 277 5.65 10.76 -2.57
N ALA A 278 6.56 11.72 -2.58
CA ALA A 278 6.44 12.93 -1.78
C ALA A 278 6.87 14.18 -2.54
N ASN A 279 6.27 15.32 -2.19
CA ASN A 279 6.66 16.62 -2.73
C ASN A 279 8.10 16.95 -2.34
N SER A 280 8.94 17.28 -3.31
CA SER A 280 10.37 17.53 -3.09
C SER A 280 10.63 18.72 -2.17
N ALA A 281 9.89 19.83 -2.34
CA ALA A 281 10.06 21.01 -1.48
C ALA A 281 9.61 20.75 -0.03
N PHE A 282 8.59 19.93 0.16
CA PHE A 282 8.17 19.47 1.49
C PHE A 282 9.24 18.62 2.14
N LEU A 283 9.84 17.68 1.43
CA LEU A 283 10.94 16.84 1.93
C LEU A 283 12.20 17.66 2.28
N ASP A 284 12.54 18.65 1.45
CA ASP A 284 13.67 19.55 1.72
C ASP A 284 13.47 20.38 3.00
N ALA A 285 12.24 20.74 3.30
CA ALA A 285 11.87 21.46 4.51
C ALA A 285 11.71 20.53 5.74
N ASN A 286 11.60 19.22 5.55
CA ASN A 286 11.30 18.24 6.59
C ASN A 286 12.25 17.02 6.52
N PRO A 287 13.53 17.17 6.85
CA PRO A 287 14.52 16.09 6.75
C PRO A 287 14.16 14.85 7.60
N ALA A 288 13.46 15.00 8.72
CA ALA A 288 12.99 13.87 9.51
C ALA A 288 11.94 13.02 8.76
N VAL A 289 11.07 13.65 7.95
CA VAL A 289 10.12 12.92 7.12
C VAL A 289 10.88 12.14 6.05
N ARG A 290 11.83 12.78 5.36
CA ARG A 290 12.67 12.12 4.35
C ARG A 290 13.37 10.90 4.93
N ALA A 291 14.07 11.05 6.05
CA ALA A 291 14.79 9.96 6.70
C ALA A 291 13.84 8.82 7.12
N LEU A 292 12.67 9.14 7.68
CA LEU A 292 11.69 8.11 8.03
C LEU A 292 11.20 7.33 6.79
N LEU A 293 10.90 8.01 5.69
CA LEU A 293 10.48 7.37 4.44
C LEU A 293 11.59 6.47 3.85
N GLU A 294 12.85 6.84 4.04
CA GLU A 294 14.00 6.08 3.56
C GLU A 294 14.21 4.75 4.32
N VAL A 295 13.85 4.69 5.60
CA VAL A 295 14.20 3.56 6.47
C VAL A 295 13.05 2.61 6.78
N VAL A 296 11.80 3.09 6.80
CA VAL A 296 10.63 2.25 7.12
C VAL A 296 10.46 1.15 6.08
N ARG A 297 10.28 -0.09 6.57
CA ARG A 297 9.99 -1.27 5.76
C ARG A 297 8.89 -2.07 6.42
N ILE A 298 7.82 -2.33 5.69
CA ILE A 298 6.71 -3.16 6.14
C ILE A 298 6.77 -4.48 5.38
N PRO A 299 6.91 -5.63 6.05
CA PRO A 299 6.90 -6.93 5.38
C PRO A 299 5.62 -7.12 4.58
N ILE A 300 5.72 -7.66 3.37
CA ILE A 300 4.58 -7.85 2.49
C ILE A 300 3.54 -8.81 3.09
N ASP A 301 4.00 -9.79 3.88
CA ASP A 301 3.13 -10.71 4.62
C ASP A 301 2.28 -10.01 5.68
N ASP A 302 2.82 -8.96 6.32
CA ASP A 302 2.07 -8.17 7.31
C ASP A 302 0.99 -7.32 6.63
N ILE A 303 1.29 -6.78 5.43
CA ILE A 303 0.31 -6.08 4.60
C ILE A 303 -0.81 -7.04 4.20
N PHE A 304 -0.45 -8.25 3.76
CA PHE A 304 -1.41 -9.27 3.37
C PHE A 304 -2.31 -9.69 4.56
N ALA A 305 -1.72 -9.98 5.72
CA ALA A 305 -2.47 -10.35 6.92
C ALA A 305 -3.47 -9.26 7.34
N GLN A 306 -3.07 -7.99 7.22
CA GLN A 306 -3.95 -6.87 7.54
C GLN A 306 -5.08 -6.73 6.50
N ASN A 307 -4.80 -6.93 5.21
CA ASN A 307 -5.83 -6.89 4.17
C ASN A 307 -6.88 -8.01 4.36
N ALA A 308 -6.45 -9.19 4.84
CA ALA A 308 -7.38 -10.26 5.21
C ALA A 308 -8.32 -9.83 6.36
N ALA A 309 -7.79 -9.19 7.40
CA ALA A 309 -8.60 -8.66 8.50
C ALA A 309 -9.61 -7.59 8.03
N MET A 310 -9.23 -6.73 7.07
CA MET A 310 -10.17 -5.78 6.46
C MET A 310 -11.33 -6.48 5.76
N ASN A 311 -11.05 -7.54 5.01
CA ASN A 311 -12.09 -8.32 4.33
C ASN A 311 -13.04 -9.03 5.33
N GLU A 312 -12.56 -9.38 6.52
CA GLU A 312 -13.37 -9.91 7.62
C GLU A 312 -14.24 -8.84 8.31
N GLY A 313 -14.17 -7.58 7.88
CA GLY A 313 -14.98 -6.47 8.36
C GLY A 313 -14.29 -5.55 9.36
N GLU A 314 -12.98 -5.67 9.54
CA GLU A 314 -12.17 -4.76 10.37
C GLU A 314 -11.57 -3.63 9.51
N ASP A 315 -12.42 -2.91 8.78
CA ASP A 315 -12.07 -1.91 7.75
C ASP A 315 -12.38 -0.46 8.14
N SER A 316 -13.00 -0.24 9.31
CA SER A 316 -13.31 1.12 9.76
C SER A 316 -12.02 1.91 10.07
N PRO A 317 -12.06 3.26 10.00
CA PRO A 317 -10.91 4.09 10.40
C PRO A 317 -10.41 3.79 11.82
N ALA A 318 -11.29 3.38 12.72
CA ALA A 318 -10.92 3.00 14.09
C ALA A 318 -10.19 1.65 14.13
N ASP A 319 -10.59 0.70 13.29
CA ASP A 319 -9.93 -0.60 13.17
C ASP A 319 -8.54 -0.45 12.57
N LEU A 320 -8.41 0.31 11.47
CA LEU A 320 -7.11 0.59 10.84
C LEU A 320 -6.14 1.25 11.83
N ARG A 321 -6.62 2.23 12.61
CA ARG A 321 -5.79 2.90 13.62
C ARG A 321 -5.37 1.93 14.72
N ARG A 322 -6.27 1.09 15.21
CA ARG A 322 -5.98 0.06 16.22
C ARG A 322 -4.95 -0.94 15.69
N GLN A 323 -5.17 -1.50 14.50
CA GLN A 323 -4.27 -2.46 13.86
C GLN A 323 -2.87 -1.87 13.62
N ALA A 324 -2.78 -0.61 13.17
CA ALA A 324 -1.50 0.08 13.04
C ALA A 324 -0.80 0.26 14.39
N SER A 325 -1.54 0.64 15.46
CA SER A 325 -0.98 0.75 16.80
C SER A 325 -0.48 -0.59 17.35
N GLU A 326 -1.23 -1.68 17.12
CA GLU A 326 -0.86 -3.04 17.51
C GLU A 326 0.40 -3.51 16.78
N TRP A 327 0.49 -3.25 15.47
CA TRP A 327 1.67 -3.58 14.66
C TRP A 327 2.90 -2.78 15.09
N ILE A 328 2.78 -1.47 15.31
CA ILE A 328 3.85 -0.61 15.84
C ILE A 328 4.33 -1.13 17.21
N ALA A 329 3.41 -1.50 18.08
CA ALA A 329 3.76 -2.04 19.39
C ALA A 329 4.47 -3.40 19.31
N ALA A 330 4.05 -4.27 18.38
CA ALA A 330 4.69 -5.57 18.14
C ALA A 330 6.10 -5.43 17.54
N ASN A 331 6.36 -4.36 16.78
CA ASN A 331 7.64 -4.09 16.13
C ASN A 331 8.40 -2.92 16.78
N ARG A 332 8.17 -2.66 18.09
CA ARG A 332 8.63 -1.46 18.78
C ARG A 332 10.13 -1.21 18.66
N ASP A 333 10.96 -2.24 18.82
CA ASP A 333 12.41 -2.08 18.76
C ASP A 333 12.86 -1.52 17.39
N GLN A 334 12.32 -2.05 16.31
CA GLN A 334 12.60 -1.58 14.94
C GLN A 334 12.03 -0.18 14.68
N VAL A 335 10.81 0.08 15.17
CA VAL A 335 10.18 1.40 15.06
C VAL A 335 10.98 2.45 15.82
N ASP A 336 11.51 2.14 17.01
CA ASP A 336 12.35 3.04 17.77
C ASP A 336 13.66 3.38 17.04
N ASP A 337 14.26 2.41 16.34
CA ASP A 337 15.44 2.64 15.51
C ASP A 337 15.12 3.61 14.36
N TRP A 338 14.02 3.41 13.63
CA TRP A 338 13.58 4.30 12.55
C TRP A 338 13.29 5.72 13.04
N LEU A 339 12.60 5.84 14.17
CA LEU A 339 12.30 7.16 14.77
C LEU A 339 13.54 7.86 15.28
N SER A 340 14.54 7.11 15.77
CA SER A 340 15.84 7.67 16.17
C SER A 340 16.58 8.24 14.95
N GLU A 341 16.66 7.47 13.86
CA GLU A 341 17.30 7.91 12.63
C GLU A 341 16.63 9.15 12.05
N ALA A 342 15.30 9.19 12.05
CA ALA A 342 14.53 10.35 11.62
C ALA A 342 14.81 11.60 12.48
N ARG A 343 14.98 11.45 13.81
CA ARG A 343 15.33 12.57 14.70
C ARG A 343 16.75 13.06 14.48
N GLU A 344 17.70 12.14 14.28
CA GLU A 344 19.12 12.48 14.01
C GLU A 344 19.29 13.28 12.71
N ALA A 345 18.44 13.06 11.70
CA ALA A 345 18.47 13.79 10.44
C ALA A 345 18.21 15.31 10.57
N VAL A 346 17.66 15.77 11.70
CA VAL A 346 17.40 17.20 11.97
C VAL A 346 18.56 17.85 12.73
N GLU A 347 19.42 17.05 13.40
CA GLU A 347 20.50 17.56 14.23
C GLU A 347 21.81 17.83 13.44
N GLY A 348 21.91 17.38 12.19
CA GLY A 348 23.06 17.49 11.29
C GLY A 348 22.97 18.66 10.35
#